data_5dadd3ea73fd35088890d62e180756d4
#
_entry.id   5dadd3ea73fd35088890d62e180756d4
#
_cell.length_a   1.000
_cell.length_b   1.000
_cell.length_c   1.000
_cell.angle_alpha   90.00
_cell.angle_beta   90.00
_cell.angle_gamma   90.00
#
_symmetry.space_group_name_H-M   'P 1'
#
loop_
_entity.id
_entity.type
_entity.pdbx_description
1 polymer ?
#
loop_
_entity_poly.entity_id
_entity_poly.type
_entity_poly.pdbx_seq_one_letter_code
_entity_poly.pdbx_strand_id
1 'polypeptide(L)'
;MLSLAAALAVDAVELKVNCERPDSWKIVTEKSVSGDVEEYEFRLSSPTAAVPPRFDVTFDVPQLDAHHKWTTQTEKVTMPPNWSCHTSSRLCASMPLVAFLNDNDRNRICVSASEAMRFVGFEAGLREEDCRIVWKVTFFSEPEAPLSAYSVKLRIDRRDVFFGDAIREGTEWIVRSAGLRPTVPPPAAFEPLYSAWYSFHQDVSDKAIEAECAEAAKLGMKVLIVDDGWQTDDNNRGYAYTGDWEMSKRRFPDMAAHVKKVHALGMKYMIWYGVPMMGLKAKNYERFKGKYLWTSNSRWSGYSCLDPRFPEVREYLISLYEKALREWDLDGLKLDFIDAIGFHGTDPAIGENYAGRDLKALPAAVDRLMKDVFARLKAIKPDVLIEFRQGYIGPAIRQYGNMMRAADCPGDLLANRARTANLRLTSGGTAVHADMLEWHRDERPEAAARYVLSTMFSTIQYSVMLRTYPESHKRMIAHWLKFSRDHRDALLHGSFRPHHYEAFYPWMEAENAAERIVGVYVGGTVVPVDAAAKPNYVLNGTGEGVVFVDSATAATAEVLDTFGAPAGSVSLAKGLNKVVLPVSGYLKVR
;
A
#
# COMPACT_ATOMS: atom_id res chain seq x y z
N MET A 1 36.23 -23.28 -2.18
CA MET A 1 36.59 -21.97 -2.75
C MET A 1 36.55 -20.95 -1.63
N LEU A 2 37.71 -20.44 -1.21
CA LEU A 2 37.82 -19.41 -0.16
C LEU A 2 37.30 -18.10 -0.75
N SER A 3 36.19 -17.59 -0.20
CA SER A 3 35.72 -16.23 -0.46
C SER A 3 36.64 -15.27 0.30
N LEU A 4 37.58 -14.66 -0.38
CA LEU A 4 38.23 -13.44 0.09
C LEU A 4 37.26 -12.28 -0.17
N ALA A 5 36.25 -12.10 0.68
CA ALA A 5 35.55 -10.84 0.80
C ALA A 5 36.44 -9.93 1.66
N ALA A 6 37.39 -9.25 1.03
CA ALA A 6 37.97 -8.05 1.62
C ALA A 6 36.81 -7.05 1.75
N ALA A 7 36.32 -6.84 2.98
CA ALA A 7 35.45 -5.74 3.28
C ALA A 7 36.23 -4.45 2.92
N LEU A 8 35.98 -3.90 1.74
CA LEU A 8 36.41 -2.55 1.42
C LEU A 8 35.76 -1.66 2.48
N ALA A 9 36.58 -1.01 3.30
CA ALA A 9 36.08 0.00 4.23
C ALA A 9 35.32 1.04 3.38
N VAL A 10 34.01 1.10 3.56
CA VAL A 10 33.18 2.03 2.81
C VAL A 10 33.40 3.41 3.43
N ASP A 11 34.05 4.31 2.69
CA ASP A 11 34.29 5.66 3.16
C ASP A 11 32.98 6.31 3.62
N ALA A 12 33.07 7.12 4.68
CA ALA A 12 31.91 7.87 5.18
C ALA A 12 31.34 8.77 4.08
N VAL A 13 30.00 8.86 4.01
CA VAL A 13 29.35 9.73 3.02
C VAL A 13 29.60 11.18 3.38
N GLU A 14 30.11 11.97 2.43
CA GLU A 14 30.28 13.42 2.56
C GLU A 14 29.01 14.13 2.09
N LEU A 15 28.25 14.70 3.03
CA LEU A 15 27.04 15.45 2.73
C LEU A 15 27.34 16.93 2.48
N LYS A 16 26.66 17.52 1.48
CA LYS A 16 26.60 18.97 1.27
C LYS A 16 25.17 19.46 1.46
N VAL A 17 25.00 20.53 2.23
CA VAL A 17 23.70 21.17 2.47
C VAL A 17 23.68 22.50 1.73
N ASN A 18 22.73 22.64 0.81
CA ASN A 18 22.51 23.87 0.04
C ASN A 18 21.18 24.48 0.48
N CYS A 19 21.20 25.75 0.92
CA CYS A 19 20.02 26.47 1.41
C CYS A 19 19.81 27.74 0.57
N GLU A 20 18.59 28.01 0.12
CA GLU A 20 18.28 29.18 -0.69
C GLU A 20 18.40 30.52 0.05
N ARG A 21 18.30 30.53 1.39
CA ARG A 21 18.36 31.73 2.25
C ARG A 21 19.25 31.50 3.47
N PRO A 22 20.55 31.31 3.28
CA PRO A 22 21.46 30.96 4.36
C PRO A 22 21.57 32.05 5.45
N ASP A 23 21.34 33.32 5.10
CA ASP A 23 21.48 34.45 6.04
C ASP A 23 20.27 34.59 7.00
N SER A 24 19.13 34.04 6.64
CA SER A 24 17.88 34.15 7.41
C SER A 24 17.60 32.94 8.30
N TRP A 25 18.26 31.81 8.02
CA TRP A 25 18.06 30.56 8.71
C TRP A 25 19.39 29.90 9.08
N LYS A 26 19.53 29.54 10.36
CA LYS A 26 20.68 28.77 10.81
C LYS A 26 20.39 27.28 10.63
N ILE A 27 21.30 26.57 9.96
CA ILE A 27 21.25 25.11 9.83
C ILE A 27 22.40 24.51 10.61
N VAL A 28 22.10 23.56 11.51
CA VAL A 28 23.07 22.77 12.26
C VAL A 28 22.90 21.32 11.86
N THR A 29 24.01 20.66 11.54
CA THR A 29 24.03 19.23 11.17
C THR A 29 24.76 18.45 12.24
N GLU A 30 24.13 17.38 12.74
CA GLU A 30 24.73 16.39 13.63
C GLU A 30 24.77 15.04 12.93
N LYS A 31 25.85 14.27 13.14
CA LYS A 31 26.06 12.94 12.53
C LYS A 31 26.24 11.89 13.61
N SER A 32 25.64 10.72 13.42
CA SER A 32 25.92 9.50 14.15
C SER A 32 26.17 8.33 13.19
N VAL A 33 27.00 7.38 13.58
CA VAL A 33 27.39 6.23 12.74
C VAL A 33 27.30 4.97 13.58
N SER A 34 26.69 3.92 12.99
CA SER A 34 26.61 2.60 13.59
C SER A 34 26.88 1.54 12.50
N GLY A 35 28.11 1.07 12.41
CA GLY A 35 28.57 0.23 11.31
C GLY A 35 28.39 0.95 9.96
N ASP A 36 27.74 0.28 9.01
CA ASP A 36 27.46 0.83 7.68
C ASP A 36 26.13 1.63 7.60
N VAL A 37 25.62 2.06 8.76
CA VAL A 37 24.44 2.95 8.85
C VAL A 37 24.88 4.31 9.39
N GLU A 38 24.59 5.35 8.63
CA GLU A 38 24.84 6.74 8.99
C GLU A 38 23.52 7.48 9.18
N GLU A 39 23.38 8.23 10.26
CA GLU A 39 22.23 9.10 10.50
C GLU A 39 22.70 10.55 10.63
N TYR A 40 21.98 11.45 9.98
CA TYR A 40 22.23 12.88 10.01
C TYR A 40 20.98 13.60 10.50
N GLU A 41 21.10 14.50 11.47
CA GLU A 41 20.02 15.38 11.89
C GLU A 41 20.32 16.81 11.44
N PHE A 42 19.34 17.41 10.74
CA PHE A 42 19.39 18.81 10.27
C PHE A 42 18.40 19.61 11.11
N ARG A 43 18.91 20.57 11.88
CA ARG A 43 18.09 21.50 12.67
C ARG A 43 18.16 22.87 12.07
N LEU A 44 17.00 23.38 11.63
CA LEU A 44 16.82 24.70 11.08
C LEU A 44 16.17 25.61 12.12
N SER A 45 16.68 26.83 12.27
CA SER A 45 16.10 27.82 13.17
C SER A 45 16.16 29.22 12.58
N SER A 46 15.13 30.03 12.88
CA SER A 46 15.03 31.44 12.54
C SER A 46 14.64 32.24 13.78
N PRO A 47 15.16 33.47 14.00
CA PRO A 47 14.82 34.30 15.15
C PRO A 47 13.32 34.61 15.26
N THR A 48 12.63 34.67 14.15
CA THR A 48 11.19 34.91 14.06
C THR A 48 10.54 33.90 13.12
N ALA A 49 9.24 33.66 13.29
CA ALA A 49 8.51 32.81 12.36
C ALA A 49 8.54 33.40 10.94
N ALA A 50 9.08 32.63 10.02
CA ALA A 50 9.22 32.98 8.60
C ALA A 50 8.95 31.76 7.72
N VAL A 51 8.62 31.98 6.45
CA VAL A 51 8.50 30.87 5.48
C VAL A 51 9.87 30.18 5.38
N PRO A 52 9.95 28.86 5.63
CA PRO A 52 11.20 28.14 5.59
C PRO A 52 11.78 28.18 4.17
N PRO A 53 13.11 28.26 4.04
CA PRO A 53 13.77 28.16 2.73
C PRO A 53 13.74 26.73 2.22
N ARG A 54 13.67 26.55 0.93
CA ARG A 54 14.05 25.28 0.34
C ARG A 54 15.51 24.97 0.68
N PHE A 55 15.78 23.74 1.06
CA PHE A 55 17.15 23.25 1.18
C PHE A 55 17.28 21.84 0.60
N ASP A 56 18.43 21.59 0.05
CA ASP A 56 18.81 20.33 -0.56
C ASP A 56 19.97 19.70 0.22
N VAL A 57 19.89 18.39 0.48
CA VAL A 57 21.00 17.58 0.97
C VAL A 57 21.52 16.76 -0.20
N THR A 58 22.79 16.94 -0.56
CA THR A 58 23.40 16.26 -1.71
C THR A 58 24.60 15.42 -1.29
N PHE A 59 24.79 14.29 -1.93
CA PHE A 59 25.94 13.40 -1.79
C PHE A 59 26.01 12.46 -2.99
N ASP A 60 27.09 11.74 -3.12
CA ASP A 60 27.19 10.66 -4.09
C ASP A 60 27.95 9.45 -3.52
N VAL A 61 27.69 8.28 -4.08
CA VAL A 61 28.37 7.03 -3.74
C VAL A 61 28.76 6.29 -5.01
N PRO A 62 29.85 5.50 -5.03
CA PRO A 62 30.15 4.64 -6.16
C PRO A 62 29.01 3.68 -6.45
N GLN A 63 28.73 3.39 -7.71
CA GLN A 63 27.64 2.48 -8.12
C GLN A 63 27.80 1.06 -7.54
N LEU A 64 29.00 0.52 -7.51
CA LEU A 64 29.42 -0.78 -6.93
C LEU A 64 28.30 -1.83 -6.81
N ASP A 65 28.05 -2.58 -7.89
CA ASP A 65 27.05 -3.67 -7.89
C ASP A 65 25.61 -3.23 -7.53
N ALA A 66 25.29 -1.95 -7.66
CA ALA A 66 23.93 -1.41 -7.52
C ALA A 66 23.30 -1.29 -8.91
N HIS A 67 22.30 -2.11 -9.21
CA HIS A 67 21.73 -2.24 -10.56
C HIS A 67 20.28 -1.79 -10.65
N HIS A 68 19.52 -1.89 -9.57
CA HIS A 68 18.08 -1.66 -9.56
C HIS A 68 17.69 -0.62 -8.53
N LYS A 69 16.81 0.30 -8.92
CA LYS A 69 16.22 1.30 -8.01
C LYS A 69 14.89 0.79 -7.49
N TRP A 70 14.76 0.65 -6.19
CA TRP A 70 13.50 0.36 -5.52
C TRP A 70 12.84 1.65 -5.03
N THR A 71 11.56 1.79 -5.35
CA THR A 71 10.66 2.79 -4.80
C THR A 71 9.28 2.16 -4.58
N THR A 72 8.35 2.89 -3.99
CA THR A 72 6.96 2.45 -3.86
C THR A 72 6.22 2.36 -5.21
N GLN A 73 6.76 2.99 -6.26
CA GLN A 73 6.25 2.91 -7.63
C GLN A 73 6.84 1.69 -8.34
N THR A 74 5.99 0.88 -8.94
CA THR A 74 6.38 -0.41 -9.53
C THR A 74 6.79 -0.33 -11.01
N GLU A 75 6.62 0.81 -11.67
CA GLU A 75 6.83 0.92 -13.12
C GLU A 75 8.31 1.08 -13.52
N LYS A 76 9.19 1.40 -12.58
CA LYS A 76 10.60 1.71 -12.86
C LYS A 76 11.54 0.99 -11.91
N VAL A 77 11.93 -0.20 -12.28
CA VAL A 77 12.86 -1.05 -11.51
C VAL A 77 14.32 -0.92 -11.97
N THR A 78 14.58 -0.26 -13.09
CA THR A 78 15.92 -0.12 -13.67
C THR A 78 16.71 1.03 -13.05
N MET A 79 18.04 1.02 -13.23
CA MET A 79 18.91 2.14 -12.87
C MET A 79 18.54 3.39 -13.70
N PRO A 80 18.07 4.48 -13.09
CA PRO A 80 17.79 5.70 -13.83
C PRO A 80 19.06 6.54 -14.00
N PRO A 81 19.19 7.29 -15.10
CA PRO A 81 20.21 8.33 -15.19
C PRO A 81 19.87 9.50 -14.25
N ASN A 82 20.86 10.27 -13.84
CA ASN A 82 20.71 11.36 -12.87
C ASN A 82 19.76 12.49 -13.31
N TRP A 83 19.55 12.70 -14.61
CA TRP A 83 18.64 13.71 -15.15
C TRP A 83 17.16 13.25 -15.27
N SER A 84 16.86 11.98 -14.97
CA SER A 84 15.50 11.41 -15.04
C SER A 84 15.25 10.42 -13.90
N CYS A 85 15.47 10.88 -12.67
CA CYS A 85 15.48 10.00 -11.50
C CYS A 85 14.60 10.50 -10.35
N HIS A 86 13.72 11.48 -10.59
CA HIS A 86 12.90 12.10 -9.55
C HIS A 86 11.83 11.15 -8.99
N THR A 87 11.72 11.13 -7.67
CA THR A 87 10.61 10.55 -6.90
C THR A 87 10.27 11.48 -5.74
N SER A 88 9.07 11.36 -5.18
CA SER A 88 8.67 12.21 -4.07
C SER A 88 7.72 11.50 -3.12
N SER A 89 7.59 12.03 -1.92
CA SER A 89 6.62 11.58 -0.92
C SER A 89 6.00 12.76 -0.18
N ARG A 90 4.83 12.52 0.40
CA ARG A 90 4.14 13.38 1.35
C ARG A 90 3.13 12.54 2.15
N LEU A 91 2.48 13.13 3.16
CA LEU A 91 1.53 12.43 4.05
C LEU A 91 0.54 11.53 3.28
N CYS A 92 0.00 12.03 2.17
CA CYS A 92 -1.06 11.37 1.41
C CYS A 92 -0.56 10.55 0.22
N ALA A 93 0.73 10.49 -0.05
CA ALA A 93 1.24 9.79 -1.23
C ALA A 93 2.68 9.32 -1.05
N SER A 94 2.92 8.05 -1.38
CA SER A 94 4.24 7.43 -1.35
C SER A 94 4.87 7.43 0.05
N MET A 95 6.18 7.27 0.16
CA MET A 95 6.93 7.35 1.41
C MET A 95 8.35 7.86 1.16
N PRO A 96 8.98 8.49 2.17
CA PRO A 96 10.30 9.11 2.01
C PRO A 96 11.44 8.08 2.14
N LEU A 97 11.47 7.10 1.22
CA LEU A 97 12.48 6.05 1.17
C LEU A 97 12.77 5.64 -0.27
N VAL A 98 14.05 5.54 -0.62
CA VAL A 98 14.55 5.03 -1.90
C VAL A 98 15.72 4.09 -1.63
N ALA A 99 15.78 2.96 -2.32
CA ALA A 99 16.88 2.01 -2.21
C ALA A 99 17.46 1.64 -3.58
N PHE A 100 18.73 1.28 -3.59
CA PHE A 100 19.37 0.58 -4.73
C PHE A 100 19.87 -0.78 -4.27
N LEU A 101 19.67 -1.77 -5.09
CA LEU A 101 19.97 -3.18 -4.83
C LEU A 101 20.63 -3.85 -6.03
N ASN A 102 21.20 -5.02 -5.80
CA ASN A 102 21.79 -5.84 -6.84
C ASN A 102 20.87 -7.00 -7.28
N ASP A 103 21.35 -7.78 -8.27
CA ASP A 103 20.62 -8.93 -8.84
C ASP A 103 20.44 -10.11 -7.86
N ASN A 104 21.09 -10.08 -6.69
CA ASN A 104 21.02 -11.13 -5.67
C ASN A 104 20.19 -10.70 -4.45
N ASP A 105 19.24 -9.80 -4.64
CA ASP A 105 18.37 -9.27 -3.57
C ASP A 105 19.13 -8.59 -2.40
N ARG A 106 20.35 -8.06 -2.66
CA ARG A 106 21.14 -7.42 -1.61
C ARG A 106 21.01 -5.90 -1.68
N ASN A 107 20.78 -5.30 -0.54
CA ASN A 107 20.84 -3.84 -0.39
C ASN A 107 22.25 -3.33 -0.70
N ARG A 108 22.34 -2.23 -1.44
CA ARG A 108 23.59 -1.50 -1.68
C ARG A 108 23.56 -0.12 -1.03
N ILE A 109 22.40 0.52 -1.05
CA ILE A 109 22.13 1.75 -0.32
C ILE A 109 20.63 1.94 -0.17
N CYS A 110 20.16 2.18 1.05
CA CYS A 110 18.78 2.57 1.33
C CYS A 110 18.77 3.91 2.07
N VAL A 111 18.15 4.93 1.48
CA VAL A 111 18.08 6.28 2.04
C VAL A 111 16.66 6.57 2.48
N SER A 112 16.50 6.97 3.74
CA SER A 112 15.21 7.28 4.37
C SER A 112 15.25 8.66 5.01
N ALA A 113 14.19 9.46 4.85
CA ALA A 113 14.02 10.74 5.56
C ALA A 113 12.93 10.62 6.62
N SER A 114 13.11 11.25 7.77
CA SER A 114 12.11 11.23 8.86
C SER A 114 10.90 12.14 8.61
N GLU A 115 10.91 12.96 7.57
CA GLU A 115 9.79 13.82 7.20
C GLU A 115 8.71 12.99 6.48
N ALA A 116 7.67 12.61 7.22
CA ALA A 116 6.59 11.79 6.72
C ALA A 116 5.30 12.58 6.40
N MET A 117 5.30 13.90 6.64
CA MET A 117 4.13 14.74 6.54
C MET A 117 4.21 15.70 5.35
N ARG A 118 5.33 16.42 5.24
CA ARG A 118 5.59 17.40 4.19
C ARG A 118 6.11 16.72 2.94
N PHE A 119 6.11 17.47 1.85
CA PHE A 119 6.75 17.02 0.62
C PHE A 119 8.26 16.84 0.82
N VAL A 120 8.76 15.66 0.41
CA VAL A 120 10.18 15.35 0.29
C VAL A 120 10.45 14.87 -1.13
N GLY A 121 11.35 15.56 -1.83
CA GLY A 121 11.82 15.14 -3.15
C GLY A 121 13.08 14.31 -3.05
N PHE A 122 13.19 13.27 -3.89
CA PHE A 122 14.41 12.49 -4.07
C PHE A 122 14.79 12.51 -5.54
N GLU A 123 16.00 12.96 -5.85
CA GLU A 123 16.66 12.71 -7.12
C GLU A 123 17.80 11.73 -6.80
N ALA A 124 17.73 10.51 -7.35
CA ALA A 124 18.73 9.48 -7.11
C ALA A 124 18.92 8.65 -8.38
N GLY A 125 20.09 8.79 -9.02
CA GLY A 125 20.39 8.15 -10.29
C GLY A 125 21.87 8.21 -10.66
N LEU A 126 22.23 7.48 -11.70
CA LEU A 126 23.60 7.30 -12.15
C LEU A 126 24.11 8.56 -12.88
N ARG A 127 25.26 9.07 -12.44
CA ARG A 127 26.09 10.01 -13.19
C ARG A 127 27.05 9.21 -14.06
N GLU A 128 26.94 9.39 -15.39
CA GLU A 128 27.64 8.54 -16.35
C GLU A 128 29.16 8.82 -16.42
N GLU A 129 29.59 10.06 -16.11
CA GLU A 129 30.99 10.46 -16.26
C GLU A 129 31.94 9.73 -15.32
N ASP A 130 31.47 9.27 -14.17
CA ASP A 130 32.28 8.65 -13.13
C ASP A 130 31.63 7.43 -12.47
N CYS A 131 30.50 6.94 -13.01
CA CYS A 131 29.73 5.80 -12.48
C CYS A 131 29.40 5.93 -10.99
N ARG A 132 28.93 7.12 -10.58
CA ARG A 132 28.46 7.35 -9.21
C ARG A 132 26.96 7.56 -9.17
N ILE A 133 26.29 7.00 -8.16
CA ILE A 133 24.89 7.31 -7.87
C ILE A 133 24.87 8.63 -7.11
N VAL A 134 24.37 9.67 -7.75
CA VAL A 134 24.20 10.99 -7.14
C VAL A 134 22.84 11.08 -6.47
N TRP A 135 22.82 11.69 -5.30
CA TRP A 135 21.64 11.88 -4.49
C TRP A 135 21.39 13.35 -4.22
N LYS A 136 20.15 13.75 -4.32
CA LYS A 136 19.65 15.03 -3.82
C LYS A 136 18.31 14.81 -3.12
N VAL A 137 18.25 15.15 -1.85
CA VAL A 137 17.04 15.10 -1.04
C VAL A 137 16.59 16.54 -0.79
N THR A 138 15.40 16.88 -1.26
CA THR A 138 14.86 18.26 -1.25
C THR A 138 13.74 18.39 -0.23
N PHE A 139 13.81 19.45 0.59
CA PHE A 139 12.81 19.83 1.58
C PHE A 139 12.26 21.22 1.28
N PHE A 140 10.99 21.47 1.63
CA PHE A 140 10.29 22.75 1.46
C PHE A 140 10.23 23.26 0.01
N SER A 141 9.99 22.37 -0.94
CA SER A 141 9.75 22.73 -2.34
C SER A 141 8.28 23.05 -2.64
N GLU A 142 7.36 22.71 -1.72
CA GLU A 142 5.95 23.13 -1.78
C GLU A 142 5.70 24.35 -0.86
N PRO A 143 4.60 25.10 -1.07
CA PRO A 143 4.22 26.19 -0.18
C PRO A 143 4.10 25.73 1.28
N GLU A 144 4.70 26.48 2.21
CA GLU A 144 4.69 26.19 3.63
C GLU A 144 4.31 27.44 4.45
N ALA A 145 3.64 27.23 5.55
CA ALA A 145 3.33 28.30 6.50
C ALA A 145 4.58 28.74 7.27
N PRO A 146 4.62 30.00 7.76
CA PRO A 146 5.74 30.47 8.57
C PRO A 146 5.98 29.63 9.81
N LEU A 147 7.22 29.29 10.08
CA LEU A 147 7.70 28.54 11.25
C LEU A 147 9.03 29.13 11.75
N SER A 148 9.44 28.87 12.99
CA SER A 148 10.69 29.35 13.56
C SER A 148 11.72 28.26 13.77
N ALA A 149 11.32 27.00 13.73
CA ALA A 149 12.20 25.86 13.89
C ALA A 149 11.68 24.65 13.11
N TYR A 150 12.62 23.83 12.65
CA TYR A 150 12.34 22.55 11.99
C TYR A 150 13.49 21.58 12.23
N SER A 151 13.20 20.31 12.39
CA SER A 151 14.20 19.26 12.45
C SER A 151 13.80 18.08 11.59
N VAL A 152 14.75 17.54 10.87
CA VAL A 152 14.59 16.34 10.04
C VAL A 152 15.85 15.49 10.11
N LYS A 153 15.66 14.17 10.05
CA LYS A 153 16.77 13.21 10.00
C LYS A 153 16.81 12.52 8.64
N LEU A 154 18.02 12.18 8.20
CA LEU A 154 18.29 11.35 7.05
C LEU A 154 19.09 10.13 7.51
N ARG A 155 18.62 8.93 7.12
CA ARG A 155 19.32 7.65 7.37
C ARG A 155 19.83 7.10 6.06
N ILE A 156 21.10 6.75 6.02
CA ILE A 156 21.79 6.13 4.88
C ILE A 156 22.28 4.77 5.35
N ASP A 157 21.71 3.70 4.78
CA ASP A 157 22.02 2.31 5.12
C ASP A 157 22.72 1.62 3.96
N ARG A 158 24.00 1.29 4.14
CA ARG A 158 24.83 0.63 3.12
C ARG A 158 25.20 -0.81 3.50
N ARG A 159 24.53 -1.39 4.50
CA ARG A 159 24.74 -2.78 4.89
C ARG A 159 24.43 -3.74 3.75
N ASP A 160 25.27 -4.75 3.58
CA ASP A 160 25.02 -5.86 2.66
C ASP A 160 24.06 -6.87 3.31
N VAL A 161 22.76 -6.52 3.33
CA VAL A 161 21.67 -7.34 3.86
C VAL A 161 20.63 -7.61 2.75
N PHE A 162 19.68 -8.50 3.00
CA PHE A 162 18.53 -8.64 2.11
C PHE A 162 17.80 -7.30 1.96
N PHE A 163 17.50 -6.88 0.72
CA PHE A 163 16.97 -5.53 0.47
C PHE A 163 15.66 -5.25 1.22
N GLY A 164 14.79 -6.28 1.35
CA GLY A 164 13.53 -6.15 2.08
C GLY A 164 13.72 -5.88 3.58
N ASP A 165 14.84 -6.33 4.19
CA ASP A 165 15.17 -6.03 5.58
C ASP A 165 15.59 -4.55 5.72
N ALA A 166 16.43 -4.04 4.80
CA ALA A 166 16.82 -2.64 4.79
C ALA A 166 15.60 -1.70 4.62
N ILE A 167 14.64 -2.05 3.74
CA ILE A 167 13.41 -1.28 3.52
C ILE A 167 12.51 -1.31 4.77
N ARG A 168 12.28 -2.50 5.37
CA ARG A 168 11.47 -2.61 6.61
C ARG A 168 12.07 -1.81 7.75
N GLU A 169 13.37 -1.96 7.99
CA GLU A 169 14.06 -1.22 9.04
C GLU A 169 14.05 0.29 8.80
N GLY A 170 14.26 0.72 7.53
CA GLY A 170 14.14 2.12 7.13
C GLY A 170 12.74 2.67 7.38
N THR A 171 11.70 1.91 7.06
CA THR A 171 10.31 2.28 7.30
C THR A 171 10.01 2.43 8.80
N GLU A 172 10.41 1.46 9.62
CA GLU A 172 10.21 1.51 11.07
C GLU A 172 11.08 2.59 11.73
N TRP A 173 12.25 2.88 11.17
CA TRP A 173 13.06 4.03 11.58
C TRP A 173 12.34 5.36 11.33
N ILE A 174 11.67 5.53 10.17
CA ILE A 174 10.83 6.71 9.89
C ILE A 174 9.72 6.82 10.94
N VAL A 175 9.01 5.73 11.22
CA VAL A 175 7.94 5.69 12.23
C VAL A 175 8.44 6.19 13.58
N ARG A 176 9.58 5.67 14.06
CA ARG A 176 10.16 6.07 15.35
C ARG A 176 10.66 7.51 15.34
N SER A 177 11.40 7.91 14.31
CA SER A 177 12.04 9.24 14.23
C SER A 177 11.02 10.36 14.06
N ALA A 178 9.92 10.12 13.37
CA ALA A 178 8.81 11.07 13.22
C ALA A 178 7.79 10.99 14.36
N GLY A 179 7.97 10.11 15.37
CA GLY A 179 7.05 9.95 16.50
C GLY A 179 5.66 9.43 16.12
N LEU A 180 5.56 8.68 15.02
CA LEU A 180 4.30 8.15 14.53
C LEU A 180 3.81 6.98 15.39
N ARG A 181 2.48 6.80 15.45
CA ARG A 181 1.83 5.74 16.22
C ARG A 181 0.86 4.96 15.33
N PRO A 182 1.34 3.96 14.57
CA PRO A 182 0.47 3.12 13.76
C PRO A 182 -0.65 2.48 14.58
N THR A 183 -1.82 2.34 13.97
CA THR A 183 -2.96 1.65 14.59
C THR A 183 -2.72 0.14 14.60
N VAL A 184 -3.31 -0.54 15.59
CA VAL A 184 -3.36 -2.01 15.62
C VAL A 184 -4.58 -2.46 14.84
N PRO A 185 -4.43 -3.24 13.75
CA PRO A 185 -5.56 -3.74 12.99
C PRO A 185 -6.40 -4.72 13.82
N PRO A 186 -7.73 -4.63 13.79
CA PRO A 186 -8.59 -5.66 14.35
C PRO A 186 -8.51 -6.95 13.51
N PRO A 187 -8.82 -8.12 14.06
CA PRO A 187 -8.74 -9.39 13.31
C PRO A 187 -9.52 -9.40 11.99
N ALA A 188 -10.63 -8.67 11.93
CA ALA A 188 -11.44 -8.55 10.72
C ALA A 188 -10.72 -7.86 9.55
N ALA A 189 -9.68 -7.05 9.82
CA ALA A 189 -8.87 -6.42 8.77
C ALA A 189 -8.06 -7.45 7.94
N PHE A 190 -7.88 -8.66 8.43
CA PHE A 190 -7.18 -9.75 7.75
C PHE A 190 -8.13 -10.80 7.15
N GLU A 191 -9.45 -10.55 7.14
CA GLU A 191 -10.42 -11.46 6.55
C GLU A 191 -10.59 -11.18 5.05
N PRO A 192 -10.65 -12.23 4.19
CA PRO A 192 -10.98 -12.08 2.79
C PRO A 192 -12.32 -11.38 2.59
N LEU A 193 -12.39 -10.51 1.60
CA LEU A 193 -13.57 -9.67 1.42
C LEU A 193 -14.10 -9.66 -0.01
N TYR A 194 -15.36 -9.25 -0.14
CA TYR A 194 -16.01 -8.91 -1.39
C TYR A 194 -16.07 -7.40 -1.56
N SER A 195 -15.56 -6.89 -2.68
CA SER A 195 -15.67 -5.48 -3.06
C SER A 195 -16.55 -5.32 -4.28
N ALA A 196 -17.48 -4.39 -4.25
CA ALA A 196 -18.46 -4.22 -5.33
C ALA A 196 -17.92 -3.43 -6.54
N TRP A 197 -16.70 -2.86 -6.48
CA TRP A 197 -16.27 -1.89 -7.48
C TRP A 197 -16.17 -2.47 -8.91
N TYR A 198 -15.37 -3.49 -9.15
CA TYR A 198 -15.22 -4.02 -10.51
C TYR A 198 -16.45 -4.78 -10.99
N SER A 199 -17.21 -5.41 -10.08
CA SER A 199 -18.44 -6.12 -10.42
C SER A 199 -19.57 -5.19 -10.88
N PHE A 200 -19.71 -4.03 -10.23
CA PHE A 200 -20.87 -3.16 -10.41
C PHE A 200 -20.51 -1.73 -10.83
N HIS A 201 -19.30 -1.26 -10.55
CA HIS A 201 -18.98 0.17 -10.60
C HIS A 201 -20.06 0.97 -9.83
N GLN A 202 -20.59 2.04 -10.42
CA GLN A 202 -21.64 2.85 -9.83
C GLN A 202 -23.06 2.25 -9.97
N ASP A 203 -23.23 1.06 -10.55
CA ASP A 203 -24.56 0.44 -10.73
C ASP A 203 -24.93 -0.53 -9.60
N VAL A 204 -24.72 -0.09 -8.36
CA VAL A 204 -25.00 -0.84 -7.14
C VAL A 204 -26.44 -0.66 -6.67
N SER A 205 -27.02 -1.67 -6.03
CA SER A 205 -28.31 -1.58 -5.32
C SER A 205 -28.35 -2.58 -4.15
N ASP A 206 -29.24 -2.31 -3.19
CA ASP A 206 -29.45 -3.18 -2.02
C ASP A 206 -29.69 -4.65 -2.41
N LYS A 207 -30.61 -4.92 -3.34
CA LYS A 207 -30.94 -6.27 -3.79
C LYS A 207 -29.79 -6.98 -4.48
N ALA A 208 -29.05 -6.26 -5.34
CA ALA A 208 -27.93 -6.84 -6.07
C ALA A 208 -26.79 -7.20 -5.11
N ILE A 209 -26.46 -6.31 -4.19
CA ILE A 209 -25.43 -6.52 -3.17
C ILE A 209 -25.82 -7.63 -2.18
N GLU A 210 -27.07 -7.66 -1.67
CA GLU A 210 -27.56 -8.72 -0.78
C GLU A 210 -27.43 -10.10 -1.43
N ALA A 211 -27.75 -10.22 -2.71
CA ALA A 211 -27.64 -11.47 -3.44
C ALA A 211 -26.19 -11.92 -3.67
N GLU A 212 -25.25 -10.99 -3.93
CA GLU A 212 -23.81 -11.32 -4.00
C GLU A 212 -23.24 -11.70 -2.61
N CYS A 213 -23.64 -10.97 -1.56
CA CYS A 213 -23.21 -11.28 -0.20
C CYS A 213 -23.66 -12.67 0.24
N ALA A 214 -24.84 -13.14 -0.17
CA ALA A 214 -25.31 -14.49 0.14
C ALA A 214 -24.38 -15.56 -0.48
N GLU A 215 -23.86 -15.34 -1.69
CA GLU A 215 -22.86 -16.26 -2.28
C GLU A 215 -21.48 -16.09 -1.65
N ALA A 216 -21.02 -14.86 -1.43
CA ALA A 216 -19.73 -14.56 -0.83
C ALA A 216 -19.60 -15.17 0.60
N ALA A 217 -20.65 -15.05 1.41
CA ALA A 217 -20.69 -15.62 2.76
C ALA A 217 -20.60 -17.16 2.75
N LYS A 218 -21.28 -17.84 1.79
CA LYS A 218 -21.18 -19.31 1.62
C LYS A 218 -19.76 -19.76 1.30
N LEU A 219 -19.03 -18.95 0.52
CA LEU A 219 -17.63 -19.21 0.17
C LEU A 219 -16.67 -18.91 1.35
N GLY A 220 -17.15 -18.15 2.35
CA GLY A 220 -16.39 -17.83 3.55
C GLY A 220 -15.79 -16.42 3.57
N MET A 221 -16.19 -15.50 2.70
CA MET A 221 -15.83 -14.09 2.80
C MET A 221 -16.52 -13.45 4.01
N LYS A 222 -15.85 -12.54 4.69
CA LYS A 222 -16.29 -11.99 5.99
C LYS A 222 -16.52 -10.48 6.00
N VAL A 223 -16.11 -9.77 4.96
CA VAL A 223 -16.25 -8.33 4.85
C VAL A 223 -16.78 -7.97 3.48
N LEU A 224 -17.64 -6.96 3.41
CA LEU A 224 -18.13 -6.33 2.20
C LEU A 224 -17.63 -4.90 2.13
N ILE A 225 -17.20 -4.44 0.95
CA ILE A 225 -17.03 -3.02 0.63
C ILE A 225 -18.02 -2.65 -0.48
N VAL A 226 -18.96 -1.75 -0.20
CA VAL A 226 -19.76 -1.07 -1.23
C VAL A 226 -19.01 0.19 -1.63
N ASP A 227 -18.54 0.21 -2.87
CA ASP A 227 -17.75 1.29 -3.43
C ASP A 227 -18.63 2.43 -3.96
N ASP A 228 -18.09 3.33 -4.79
CA ASP A 228 -18.80 4.47 -5.39
C ASP A 228 -20.12 4.06 -6.07
N GLY A 229 -21.13 4.94 -6.00
CA GLY A 229 -22.44 4.73 -6.63
C GLY A 229 -23.63 4.62 -5.66
N TRP A 230 -23.38 4.40 -4.37
CA TRP A 230 -24.43 4.31 -3.37
C TRP A 230 -25.13 5.68 -3.10
N GLN A 231 -24.41 6.77 -3.32
CA GLN A 231 -24.83 8.16 -3.07
C GLN A 231 -25.46 8.85 -4.29
N THR A 232 -25.53 8.21 -5.42
CA THR A 232 -26.02 8.85 -6.67
C THR A 232 -26.86 7.91 -7.53
N ASP A 233 -27.77 8.50 -8.30
CA ASP A 233 -28.51 7.78 -9.35
C ASP A 233 -27.80 7.84 -10.71
N ASP A 234 -26.74 8.65 -10.81
CA ASP A 234 -25.93 8.82 -12.01
C ASP A 234 -24.80 7.77 -12.05
N ASN A 235 -24.72 6.96 -13.10
CA ASN A 235 -23.67 5.97 -13.33
C ASN A 235 -22.71 6.34 -14.45
N ASN A 236 -22.45 7.61 -14.65
CA ASN A 236 -21.47 8.09 -15.64
C ASN A 236 -20.00 7.95 -15.21
N ARG A 237 -19.72 7.30 -14.10
CA ARG A 237 -18.38 7.17 -13.49
C ARG A 237 -17.72 8.50 -13.14
N GLY A 238 -18.48 9.58 -13.01
CA GLY A 238 -17.98 10.90 -12.60
C GLY A 238 -18.30 11.18 -11.13
N TYR A 239 -17.66 12.22 -10.60
CA TYR A 239 -17.75 12.57 -9.17
C TYR A 239 -18.57 13.85 -8.91
N ALA A 240 -19.36 14.29 -9.88
CA ALA A 240 -20.10 15.55 -9.80
C ALA A 240 -21.16 15.59 -8.64
N TYR A 241 -21.56 14.45 -8.13
CA TYR A 241 -22.55 14.32 -7.05
C TYR A 241 -21.94 13.84 -5.71
N THR A 242 -20.60 13.83 -5.60
CA THR A 242 -19.94 13.55 -4.33
C THR A 242 -20.05 14.72 -3.37
N GLY A 243 -19.77 14.51 -2.09
CA GLY A 243 -19.67 15.58 -1.09
C GLY A 243 -20.87 15.70 -0.18
N ASP A 244 -22.10 15.58 -0.68
CA ASP A 244 -23.31 15.54 0.17
C ASP A 244 -23.42 14.22 0.95
N TRP A 245 -22.98 13.15 0.35
CA TRP A 245 -22.97 11.79 0.91
C TRP A 245 -24.32 11.34 1.45
N GLU A 246 -25.36 11.72 0.73
CA GLU A 246 -26.71 11.22 0.96
C GLU A 246 -26.95 9.95 0.14
N MET A 247 -27.54 8.92 0.74
CA MET A 247 -27.82 7.69 0.01
C MET A 247 -28.87 7.90 -1.09
N SER A 248 -28.69 7.26 -2.24
CA SER A 248 -29.71 7.17 -3.27
C SER A 248 -30.86 6.30 -2.79
N LYS A 249 -32.04 6.92 -2.57
CA LYS A 249 -33.23 6.18 -2.13
C LYS A 249 -33.76 5.20 -3.18
N ARG A 250 -33.44 5.41 -4.46
CA ARG A 250 -33.78 4.47 -5.52
C ARG A 250 -32.95 3.19 -5.41
N ARG A 251 -31.68 3.30 -5.07
CA ARG A 251 -30.72 2.19 -5.02
C ARG A 251 -30.72 1.51 -3.65
N PHE A 252 -30.81 2.29 -2.59
CA PHE A 252 -30.81 1.86 -1.19
C PHE A 252 -31.96 2.54 -0.44
N PRO A 253 -33.22 2.06 -0.58
CA PRO A 253 -34.38 2.67 0.05
C PRO A 253 -34.28 2.79 1.57
N ASP A 254 -33.65 1.77 2.20
CA ASP A 254 -33.37 1.71 3.64
C ASP A 254 -31.98 1.09 3.86
N MET A 255 -30.98 1.93 4.05
CA MET A 255 -29.59 1.49 4.23
C MET A 255 -29.42 0.68 5.52
N ALA A 256 -30.05 1.05 6.62
CA ALA A 256 -29.93 0.33 7.89
C ALA A 256 -30.52 -1.09 7.81
N ALA A 257 -31.69 -1.23 7.19
CA ALA A 257 -32.27 -2.55 6.93
C ALA A 257 -31.42 -3.41 6.00
N HIS A 258 -30.79 -2.79 4.98
CA HIS A 258 -29.87 -3.45 4.06
C HIS A 258 -28.61 -3.96 4.81
N VAL A 259 -27.94 -3.10 5.58
CA VAL A 259 -26.75 -3.47 6.38
C VAL A 259 -27.08 -4.61 7.35
N LYS A 260 -28.23 -4.53 8.03
CA LYS A 260 -28.71 -5.62 8.93
C LYS A 260 -28.84 -6.97 8.23
N LYS A 261 -29.28 -7.00 6.97
CA LYS A 261 -29.35 -8.26 6.19
C LYS A 261 -27.96 -8.82 5.87
N VAL A 262 -26.99 -7.95 5.56
CA VAL A 262 -25.60 -8.36 5.33
C VAL A 262 -24.98 -8.88 6.63
N HIS A 263 -25.20 -8.21 7.76
CA HIS A 263 -24.79 -8.69 9.09
C HIS A 263 -25.38 -10.06 9.43
N ALA A 264 -26.64 -10.31 9.07
CA ALA A 264 -27.26 -11.62 9.28
C ALA A 264 -26.58 -12.76 8.51
N LEU A 265 -25.81 -12.47 7.46
CA LEU A 265 -24.95 -13.42 6.74
C LEU A 265 -23.59 -13.62 7.43
N GLY A 266 -23.31 -12.95 8.54
CA GLY A 266 -22.03 -12.99 9.26
C GLY A 266 -20.92 -12.18 8.57
N MET A 267 -21.27 -11.20 7.75
CA MET A 267 -20.34 -10.31 7.07
C MET A 267 -20.37 -8.91 7.67
N LYS A 268 -19.21 -8.28 7.80
CA LYS A 268 -19.05 -6.86 8.14
C LYS A 268 -19.29 -5.99 6.91
N TYR A 269 -19.73 -4.73 7.13
CA TYR A 269 -20.11 -3.81 6.07
C TYR A 269 -19.26 -2.54 6.09
N MET A 270 -18.58 -2.24 5.00
CA MET A 270 -17.84 -1.02 4.77
C MET A 270 -18.41 -0.26 3.57
N ILE A 271 -18.27 1.07 3.57
CA ILE A 271 -18.75 1.93 2.48
C ILE A 271 -17.67 2.93 2.05
N TRP A 272 -17.67 3.30 0.77
CA TRP A 272 -16.68 4.19 0.16
C TRP A 272 -17.03 5.67 0.33
N TYR A 273 -15.99 6.50 0.53
CA TYR A 273 -16.04 7.95 0.49
C TYR A 273 -14.81 8.52 -0.23
N GLY A 274 -14.99 9.46 -1.17
CA GLY A 274 -13.92 10.31 -1.69
C GLY A 274 -13.71 11.50 -0.75
N VAL A 275 -12.74 11.39 0.14
CA VAL A 275 -12.59 12.27 1.33
C VAL A 275 -12.62 13.77 1.01
N PRO A 276 -11.81 14.30 0.07
CA PRO A 276 -11.77 15.76 -0.16
C PRO A 276 -12.81 16.24 -1.18
N MET A 277 -13.66 15.36 -1.68
CA MET A 277 -14.48 15.67 -2.84
C MET A 277 -15.74 16.45 -2.46
N MET A 278 -15.95 17.61 -3.11
CA MET A 278 -17.21 18.30 -3.18
C MET A 278 -17.60 18.46 -4.66
N GLY A 279 -18.53 17.64 -5.12
CA GLY A 279 -18.97 17.59 -6.51
C GLY A 279 -19.61 18.90 -6.97
N LEU A 280 -19.40 19.29 -8.21
CA LEU A 280 -19.93 20.54 -8.77
C LEU A 280 -21.48 20.59 -8.81
N LYS A 281 -22.15 19.44 -8.67
CA LYS A 281 -23.62 19.31 -8.59
C LYS A 281 -24.11 18.96 -7.19
N ALA A 282 -23.21 18.94 -6.18
CA ALA A 282 -23.59 18.71 -4.80
C ALA A 282 -24.41 19.90 -4.25
N LYS A 283 -25.40 19.61 -3.41
CA LYS A 283 -26.24 20.63 -2.75
C LYS A 283 -25.43 21.58 -1.87
N ASN A 284 -24.39 21.03 -1.20
CA ASN A 284 -23.51 21.77 -0.33
C ASN A 284 -22.36 22.51 -1.06
N TYR A 285 -22.28 22.46 -2.40
CA TYR A 285 -21.19 23.07 -3.15
C TYR A 285 -21.04 24.56 -2.83
N GLU A 286 -22.12 25.35 -2.89
CA GLU A 286 -22.09 26.79 -2.62
C GLU A 286 -21.82 27.11 -1.13
N ARG A 287 -22.18 26.23 -0.20
CA ARG A 287 -21.86 26.37 1.23
C ARG A 287 -20.36 26.45 1.49
N PHE A 288 -19.58 25.68 0.74
CA PHE A 288 -18.11 25.60 0.90
C PHE A 288 -17.35 26.49 -0.10
N LYS A 289 -18.02 27.39 -0.81
CA LYS A 289 -17.37 28.36 -1.68
C LYS A 289 -16.32 29.18 -0.92
N GLY A 290 -15.11 29.31 -1.50
CA GLY A 290 -13.97 29.92 -0.82
C GLY A 290 -13.22 29.00 0.16
N LYS A 291 -13.62 27.73 0.30
CA LYS A 291 -12.96 26.73 1.15
C LYS A 291 -12.45 25.53 0.34
N TYR A 292 -12.05 25.79 -0.90
CA TYR A 292 -11.46 24.79 -1.78
C TYR A 292 -9.98 25.06 -2.01
N LEU A 293 -9.17 24.00 -2.09
CA LEU A 293 -7.77 24.07 -2.50
C LEU A 293 -7.66 24.30 -4.00
N TRP A 294 -8.48 23.60 -4.77
CA TRP A 294 -8.56 23.67 -6.23
C TRP A 294 -9.89 23.09 -6.74
N THR A 295 -10.21 23.36 -7.99
CA THR A 295 -11.41 22.85 -8.67
C THR A 295 -11.02 22.20 -10.00
N SER A 296 -11.58 21.03 -10.28
CA SER A 296 -11.48 20.37 -11.58
C SER A 296 -12.81 20.34 -12.30
N ASN A 297 -12.84 20.88 -13.51
CA ASN A 297 -14.02 20.90 -14.38
C ASN A 297 -13.98 19.76 -15.44
N SER A 298 -13.06 18.79 -15.31
CA SER A 298 -12.98 17.69 -16.27
C SER A 298 -14.25 16.82 -16.19
N ARG A 299 -14.62 16.23 -17.31
CA ARG A 299 -15.76 15.32 -17.40
C ARG A 299 -15.72 14.18 -16.37
N TRP A 300 -14.51 13.73 -16.05
CA TRP A 300 -14.28 12.59 -15.16
C TRP A 300 -14.14 12.99 -13.70
N SER A 301 -13.66 14.18 -13.39
CA SER A 301 -13.54 14.65 -12.02
C SER A 301 -14.78 15.42 -11.58
N GLY A 302 -15.06 16.58 -12.10
CA GLY A 302 -16.27 17.35 -11.80
C GLY A 302 -16.44 17.66 -10.31
N TYR A 303 -15.34 17.92 -9.57
CA TYR A 303 -15.37 18.21 -8.15
C TYR A 303 -14.31 19.25 -7.74
N SER A 304 -14.50 19.85 -6.59
CA SER A 304 -13.52 20.69 -5.90
C SER A 304 -12.93 19.94 -4.71
N CYS A 305 -11.66 20.17 -4.42
CA CYS A 305 -10.96 19.63 -3.27
C CYS A 305 -11.19 20.53 -2.07
N LEU A 306 -11.86 20.04 -1.04
CA LEU A 306 -12.09 20.75 0.23
C LEU A 306 -10.75 21.05 0.93
N ASP A 307 -10.62 22.26 1.50
CA ASP A 307 -9.45 22.69 2.27
C ASP A 307 -9.64 22.31 3.77
N PRO A 308 -8.93 21.28 4.29
CA PRO A 308 -9.09 20.82 5.65
C PRO A 308 -8.53 21.80 6.70
N ARG A 309 -7.90 22.90 6.30
CA ARG A 309 -7.44 23.94 7.21
C ARG A 309 -8.59 24.72 7.85
N PHE A 310 -9.79 24.68 7.24
CA PHE A 310 -10.99 25.22 7.84
C PHE A 310 -11.61 24.22 8.84
N PRO A 311 -11.84 24.62 10.11
CA PRO A 311 -12.47 23.72 11.09
C PRO A 311 -13.87 23.24 10.67
N GLU A 312 -14.64 24.11 9.98
CA GLU A 312 -15.96 23.73 9.44
C GLU A 312 -15.88 22.57 8.44
N VAL A 313 -14.85 22.55 7.58
CA VAL A 313 -14.64 21.47 6.61
C VAL A 313 -14.36 20.16 7.33
N ARG A 314 -13.46 20.17 8.31
CA ARG A 314 -13.15 18.97 9.08
C ARG A 314 -14.37 18.44 9.83
N GLU A 315 -15.09 19.31 10.55
CA GLU A 315 -16.27 18.89 11.28
C GLU A 315 -17.39 18.37 10.38
N TYR A 316 -17.56 18.97 9.20
CA TYR A 316 -18.51 18.49 8.21
C TYR A 316 -18.20 17.04 7.79
N LEU A 317 -16.96 16.77 7.37
CA LEU A 317 -16.55 15.42 6.95
C LEU A 317 -16.68 14.40 8.08
N ILE A 318 -16.23 14.74 9.28
CA ILE A 318 -16.31 13.85 10.44
C ILE A 318 -17.78 13.54 10.77
N SER A 319 -18.65 14.55 10.76
CA SER A 319 -20.08 14.37 11.08
C SER A 319 -20.79 13.42 10.10
N LEU A 320 -20.40 13.45 8.82
CA LEU A 320 -20.92 12.52 7.81
C LEU A 320 -20.54 11.06 8.13
N TYR A 321 -19.29 10.83 8.48
CA TYR A 321 -18.79 9.49 8.80
C TYR A 321 -19.37 8.93 10.10
N GLU A 322 -19.45 9.77 11.15
CA GLU A 322 -20.12 9.39 12.41
C GLU A 322 -21.59 9.04 12.20
N LYS A 323 -22.30 9.87 11.43
CA LYS A 323 -23.69 9.64 11.09
C LYS A 323 -23.88 8.28 10.41
N ALA A 324 -23.06 7.96 9.42
CA ALA A 324 -23.13 6.69 8.70
C ALA A 324 -22.89 5.49 9.63
N LEU A 325 -21.89 5.54 10.51
CA LEU A 325 -21.65 4.47 11.49
C LEU A 325 -22.82 4.32 12.48
N ARG A 326 -23.41 5.42 12.96
CA ARG A 326 -24.50 5.38 13.95
C ARG A 326 -25.84 4.97 13.36
N GLU A 327 -26.21 5.57 12.21
CA GLU A 327 -27.54 5.37 11.62
C GLU A 327 -27.64 4.08 10.83
N TRP A 328 -26.54 3.63 10.20
CA TRP A 328 -26.54 2.45 9.35
C TRP A 328 -25.83 1.25 9.96
N ASP A 329 -25.24 1.40 11.15
CA ASP A 329 -24.46 0.38 11.85
C ASP A 329 -23.30 -0.19 11.01
N LEU A 330 -22.59 0.68 10.26
CA LEU A 330 -21.44 0.28 9.46
C LEU A 330 -20.30 -0.24 10.33
N ASP A 331 -19.52 -1.19 9.81
CA ASP A 331 -18.29 -1.68 10.46
C ASP A 331 -17.04 -0.94 10.04
N GLY A 332 -17.10 -0.17 8.98
CA GLY A 332 -15.94 0.58 8.50
C GLY A 332 -16.18 1.41 7.26
N LEU A 333 -15.11 2.06 6.82
CA LEU A 333 -15.09 2.97 5.69
C LEU A 333 -13.90 2.69 4.79
N LYS A 334 -14.08 2.80 3.47
CA LYS A 334 -13.00 2.99 2.51
C LYS A 334 -12.88 4.49 2.26
N LEU A 335 -11.78 5.09 2.74
CA LEU A 335 -11.49 6.53 2.64
C LEU A 335 -10.51 6.78 1.50
N ASP A 336 -11.03 7.20 0.37
CA ASP A 336 -10.31 7.32 -0.88
C ASP A 336 -9.94 8.78 -1.21
N PHE A 337 -9.06 8.96 -2.20
CA PHE A 337 -8.63 10.25 -2.75
C PHE A 337 -7.98 11.23 -1.78
N ILE A 338 -7.44 10.76 -0.65
CA ILE A 338 -6.70 11.66 0.25
C ILE A 338 -5.40 12.18 -0.40
N ASP A 339 -4.86 11.51 -1.40
CA ASP A 339 -3.72 11.95 -2.22
C ASP A 339 -4.06 13.15 -3.14
N ALA A 340 -5.33 13.43 -3.35
CA ALA A 340 -5.78 14.64 -4.02
C ALA A 340 -5.65 15.91 -3.15
N ILE A 341 -5.47 15.77 -1.84
CA ILE A 341 -5.27 16.90 -0.94
C ILE A 341 -3.86 17.44 -1.11
N GLY A 342 -3.73 18.52 -1.85
CA GLY A 342 -2.47 19.17 -2.17
C GLY A 342 -2.70 20.47 -2.91
N PHE A 343 -1.62 21.17 -3.25
CA PHE A 343 -1.71 22.41 -4.02
C PHE A 343 -1.60 22.14 -5.52
N HIS A 344 -2.43 22.80 -6.31
CA HIS A 344 -2.28 22.91 -7.76
C HIS A 344 -1.73 24.31 -8.07
N GLY A 345 -0.43 24.50 -7.90
CA GLY A 345 0.24 25.80 -8.04
C GLY A 345 0.40 26.50 -6.69
N THR A 346 -0.12 27.73 -6.57
CA THR A 346 -0.01 28.53 -5.34
C THR A 346 -1.00 28.12 -4.27
N ASP A 347 -0.62 28.32 -3.00
CA ASP A 347 -1.54 28.17 -1.88
C ASP A 347 -2.58 29.29 -1.88
N PRO A 348 -3.89 28.99 -1.99
CA PRO A 348 -4.94 30.03 -1.97
C PRO A 348 -5.01 30.81 -0.66
N ALA A 349 -4.50 30.24 0.45
CA ALA A 349 -4.56 30.88 1.77
C ALA A 349 -3.58 32.05 1.93
N ILE A 350 -2.51 32.11 1.16
CA ILE A 350 -1.47 33.16 1.27
C ILE A 350 -2.06 34.53 0.98
N GLY A 351 -2.83 34.67 -0.10
CA GLY A 351 -3.48 35.93 -0.48
C GLY A 351 -4.54 36.41 0.54
N GLU A 352 -5.11 35.50 1.31
CA GLU A 352 -6.11 35.73 2.33
C GLU A 352 -5.51 35.82 3.75
N ASN A 353 -4.19 35.82 3.88
CA ASN A 353 -3.48 35.76 5.16
C ASN A 353 -4.05 34.67 6.11
N TYR A 354 -4.38 33.51 5.54
CA TYR A 354 -4.96 32.35 6.24
C TYR A 354 -6.33 32.60 6.93
N ALA A 355 -7.07 33.60 6.49
CA ALA A 355 -8.36 33.97 7.10
C ALA A 355 -9.31 32.75 7.21
N GLY A 356 -9.94 32.59 8.37
CA GLY A 356 -10.89 31.51 8.67
C GLY A 356 -10.27 30.12 8.87
N ARG A 357 -8.94 29.96 8.69
CA ARG A 357 -8.20 28.72 8.91
C ARG A 357 -7.55 28.73 10.30
N ASP A 358 -7.82 27.73 11.12
CA ASP A 358 -7.19 27.55 12.44
C ASP A 358 -5.81 26.86 12.34
N LEU A 359 -5.57 26.15 11.25
CA LEU A 359 -4.29 25.53 10.91
C LEU A 359 -3.76 26.16 9.60
N LYS A 360 -2.53 26.64 9.62
CA LYS A 360 -1.94 27.29 8.44
C LYS A 360 -1.29 26.26 7.49
N ALA A 361 -0.55 25.29 8.05
CA ALA A 361 0.13 24.25 7.28
C ALA A 361 -0.87 23.17 6.84
N LEU A 362 -0.93 22.91 5.53
CA LEU A 362 -1.84 21.90 4.97
C LEU A 362 -1.56 20.48 5.50
N PRO A 363 -0.31 20.01 5.60
CA PRO A 363 -0.04 18.69 6.17
C PRO A 363 -0.54 18.53 7.61
N ALA A 364 -0.43 19.57 8.44
CA ALA A 364 -0.94 19.56 9.81
C ALA A 364 -2.47 19.49 9.86
N ALA A 365 -3.15 20.14 8.91
CA ALA A 365 -4.60 20.08 8.81
C ALA A 365 -5.11 18.71 8.35
N VAL A 366 -4.40 18.06 7.43
CA VAL A 366 -4.71 16.68 7.01
C VAL A 366 -4.48 15.70 8.16
N ASP A 367 -3.35 15.80 8.85
CA ASP A 367 -3.06 14.99 10.04
C ASP A 367 -4.15 15.15 11.11
N ARG A 368 -4.55 16.40 11.38
CA ARG A 368 -5.61 16.70 12.32
C ARG A 368 -6.95 16.09 11.90
N LEU A 369 -7.36 16.27 10.64
CA LEU A 369 -8.59 15.69 10.10
C LEU A 369 -8.59 14.17 10.28
N MET A 370 -7.54 13.51 9.83
CA MET A 370 -7.50 12.05 9.81
C MET A 370 -7.41 11.44 11.22
N LYS A 371 -6.68 12.08 12.14
CA LYS A 371 -6.65 11.70 13.57
C LYS A 371 -8.02 11.85 14.23
N ASP A 372 -8.69 12.98 14.00
CA ASP A 372 -10.02 13.24 14.57
C ASP A 372 -11.05 12.25 13.99
N VAL A 373 -11.02 11.98 12.67
CA VAL A 373 -11.85 10.94 12.03
C VAL A 373 -11.65 9.59 12.72
N PHE A 374 -10.41 9.11 12.78
CA PHE A 374 -10.13 7.80 13.35
C PHE A 374 -10.54 7.71 14.83
N ALA A 375 -10.20 8.72 15.63
CA ALA A 375 -10.53 8.75 17.06
C ALA A 375 -12.04 8.75 17.31
N ARG A 376 -12.81 9.56 16.57
CA ARG A 376 -14.26 9.64 16.73
C ARG A 376 -14.97 8.39 16.24
N LEU A 377 -14.53 7.80 15.12
CA LEU A 377 -15.11 6.54 14.63
C LEU A 377 -14.79 5.38 15.57
N LYS A 378 -13.56 5.30 16.09
CA LYS A 378 -13.18 4.31 17.08
C LYS A 378 -13.95 4.42 18.40
N ALA A 379 -14.35 5.61 18.80
CA ALA A 379 -15.21 5.82 19.97
C ALA A 379 -16.64 5.28 19.77
N ILE A 380 -17.11 5.19 18.52
CA ILE A 380 -18.39 4.57 18.16
C ILE A 380 -18.23 3.04 18.03
N LYS A 381 -17.22 2.60 17.30
CA LYS A 381 -16.90 1.20 17.03
C LYS A 381 -15.40 0.94 17.30
N PRO A 382 -15.01 0.34 18.42
CA PRO A 382 -13.61 0.14 18.79
C PRO A 382 -12.77 -0.64 17.77
N ASP A 383 -13.39 -1.52 17.01
CA ASP A 383 -12.81 -2.35 15.96
C ASP A 383 -13.15 -1.86 14.54
N VAL A 384 -13.40 -0.56 14.38
CA VAL A 384 -13.71 0.07 13.09
C VAL A 384 -12.62 -0.24 12.04
N LEU A 385 -13.06 -0.64 10.84
CA LEU A 385 -12.21 -0.90 9.69
C LEU A 385 -12.05 0.37 8.85
N ILE A 386 -10.82 0.75 8.53
CA ILE A 386 -10.55 1.88 7.62
C ILE A 386 -9.52 1.45 6.58
N GLU A 387 -9.93 1.48 5.31
CA GLU A 387 -9.10 1.14 4.16
C GLU A 387 -8.62 2.38 3.42
N PHE A 388 -7.32 2.36 3.06
CA PHE A 388 -6.67 3.26 2.11
C PHE A 388 -6.06 2.47 0.94
N ARG A 389 -5.86 3.12 -0.22
CA ARG A 389 -5.20 2.52 -1.37
C ARG A 389 -3.70 2.85 -1.43
N GLN A 390 -2.92 2.17 -2.29
CA GLN A 390 -1.46 2.23 -2.33
C GLN A 390 -0.86 3.63 -2.53
N GLY A 391 -1.54 4.55 -3.18
CA GLY A 391 -1.04 5.93 -3.33
C GLY A 391 -0.72 6.62 -2.01
N TYR A 392 -1.29 6.16 -0.90
CA TYR A 392 -1.20 6.74 0.45
C TYR A 392 -0.32 5.94 1.41
N ILE A 393 0.65 5.20 0.94
CA ILE A 393 1.40 4.23 1.76
C ILE A 393 2.46 4.83 2.67
N GLY A 394 2.53 6.15 2.79
CA GLY A 394 3.45 6.78 3.73
C GLY A 394 3.28 6.24 5.15
N PRO A 395 4.35 6.17 5.97
CA PRO A 395 4.27 5.59 7.31
C PRO A 395 3.29 6.35 8.22
N ALA A 396 3.03 7.63 7.94
CA ALA A 396 2.07 8.42 8.69
C ALA A 396 0.61 7.96 8.50
N ILE A 397 0.25 7.44 7.31
CA ILE A 397 -1.12 7.00 7.01
C ILE A 397 -1.55 5.82 7.88
N ARG A 398 -0.61 5.02 8.38
CA ARG A 398 -0.85 3.89 9.29
C ARG A 398 -1.44 4.31 10.63
N GLN A 399 -1.42 5.61 10.98
CA GLN A 399 -2.05 6.15 12.18
C GLN A 399 -3.57 6.32 12.04
N TYR A 400 -4.08 6.37 10.81
CA TYR A 400 -5.45 6.75 10.51
C TYR A 400 -6.31 5.61 9.98
N GLY A 401 -5.68 4.47 9.67
CA GLY A 401 -6.37 3.30 9.16
C GLY A 401 -5.60 2.02 9.42
N ASN A 402 -6.25 0.91 9.15
CA ASN A 402 -5.75 -0.42 9.51
C ASN A 402 -5.75 -1.41 8.33
N MET A 403 -6.13 -0.95 7.12
CA MET A 403 -6.11 -1.71 5.88
C MET A 403 -5.46 -0.86 4.78
N MET A 404 -4.46 -1.42 4.08
CA MET A 404 -3.77 -0.79 2.95
C MET A 404 -3.96 -1.65 1.72
N ARG A 405 -4.72 -1.16 0.74
CA ARG A 405 -4.99 -1.87 -0.51
C ARG A 405 -4.01 -1.45 -1.61
N ALA A 406 -3.56 -2.41 -2.43
CA ALA A 406 -2.86 -2.13 -3.68
C ALA A 406 -3.68 -1.20 -4.59
N ALA A 407 -3.03 -0.31 -5.34
CA ALA A 407 -3.71 0.56 -6.30
C ALA A 407 -4.37 -0.25 -7.41
N ASP A 408 -5.38 0.34 -8.04
CA ASP A 408 -6.19 -0.30 -9.09
C ASP A 408 -5.32 -0.87 -10.21
N CYS A 409 -5.49 -2.16 -10.49
CA CYS A 409 -4.82 -2.89 -11.57
C CYS A 409 -5.72 -4.04 -12.07
N PRO A 410 -6.90 -3.70 -12.63
CA PRO A 410 -7.88 -4.69 -13.04
C PRO A 410 -7.29 -5.68 -14.04
N GLY A 411 -7.42 -6.98 -13.75
CA GLY A 411 -6.94 -8.05 -14.62
C GLY A 411 -5.40 -8.20 -14.72
N ASP A 412 -4.61 -7.40 -13.99
CA ASP A 412 -3.15 -7.45 -14.05
C ASP A 412 -2.54 -8.23 -12.86
N LEU A 413 -2.23 -9.50 -13.10
CA LEU A 413 -1.60 -10.39 -12.13
C LEU A 413 -0.25 -9.88 -11.62
N LEU A 414 0.56 -9.34 -12.52
CA LEU A 414 1.92 -8.91 -12.22
C LEU A 414 1.91 -7.64 -11.37
N ALA A 415 1.13 -6.63 -11.78
CA ALA A 415 1.03 -5.38 -11.04
C ALA A 415 0.45 -5.62 -9.63
N ASN A 416 -0.59 -6.45 -9.50
CA ASN A 416 -1.19 -6.75 -8.20
C ASN A 416 -0.20 -7.45 -7.25
N ARG A 417 0.56 -8.46 -7.77
CA ARG A 417 1.63 -9.12 -7.02
C ARG A 417 2.71 -8.14 -6.56
N ALA A 418 3.25 -7.36 -7.49
CA ALA A 418 4.34 -6.44 -7.19
C ALA A 418 3.91 -5.34 -6.20
N ARG A 419 2.72 -4.78 -6.36
CA ARG A 419 2.16 -3.75 -5.47
C ARG A 419 1.91 -4.29 -4.07
N THR A 420 1.32 -5.48 -3.94
CA THR A 420 1.13 -6.11 -2.63
C THR A 420 2.44 -6.47 -1.95
N ALA A 421 3.45 -6.95 -2.70
CA ALA A 421 4.78 -7.23 -2.16
C ALA A 421 5.45 -5.95 -1.61
N ASN A 422 5.42 -4.85 -2.36
CA ASN A 422 5.97 -3.58 -1.91
C ASN A 422 5.24 -3.04 -0.66
N LEU A 423 3.90 -3.14 -0.61
CA LEU A 423 3.13 -2.79 0.59
C LEU A 423 3.53 -3.65 1.79
N ARG A 424 3.72 -4.96 1.62
CA ARG A 424 4.16 -5.87 2.70
C ARG A 424 5.53 -5.48 3.27
N LEU A 425 6.44 -4.95 2.45
CA LEU A 425 7.74 -4.48 2.90
C LEU A 425 7.66 -3.19 3.73
N THR A 426 6.59 -2.40 3.60
CA THR A 426 6.49 -1.05 4.16
C THR A 426 5.36 -0.85 5.16
N SER A 427 4.42 -1.79 5.26
CA SER A 427 3.20 -1.63 6.06
C SER A 427 3.35 -2.01 7.54
N GLY A 428 4.49 -2.58 7.97
CA GLY A 428 4.65 -3.12 9.32
C GLY A 428 3.53 -4.10 9.66
N GLY A 429 2.80 -3.88 10.75
CA GLY A 429 1.67 -4.72 11.16
C GLY A 429 0.31 -4.35 10.55
N THR A 430 0.23 -3.34 9.68
CA THR A 430 -1.03 -2.95 9.02
C THR A 430 -1.45 -4.00 8.00
N ALA A 431 -2.74 -4.34 7.91
CA ALA A 431 -3.23 -5.33 6.97
C ALA A 431 -3.04 -4.86 5.51
N VAL A 432 -2.37 -5.69 4.71
CA VAL A 432 -2.17 -5.43 3.28
C VAL A 432 -3.21 -6.20 2.49
N HIS A 433 -3.92 -5.47 1.64
CA HIS A 433 -4.95 -6.02 0.77
C HIS A 433 -4.49 -5.99 -0.70
N ALA A 434 -4.81 -7.06 -1.42
CA ALA A 434 -4.72 -7.06 -2.88
C ALA A 434 -5.70 -6.05 -3.46
N ASP A 435 -5.41 -5.56 -4.68
CA ASP A 435 -6.47 -5.00 -5.51
C ASP A 435 -7.49 -6.09 -5.85
N MET A 436 -8.72 -5.69 -6.09
CA MET A 436 -9.86 -6.58 -6.27
C MET A 436 -9.63 -7.53 -7.44
N LEU A 437 -9.78 -8.83 -7.18
CA LEU A 437 -9.62 -9.84 -8.20
C LEU A 437 -10.86 -9.91 -9.08
N GLU A 438 -10.62 -9.90 -10.38
CA GLU A 438 -11.63 -10.15 -11.41
C GLU A 438 -11.07 -11.04 -12.52
N TRP A 439 -11.95 -11.77 -13.20
CA TRP A 439 -11.66 -12.55 -14.40
C TRP A 439 -12.97 -12.83 -15.13
N HIS A 440 -12.90 -13.25 -16.40
CA HIS A 440 -14.10 -13.58 -17.16
C HIS A 440 -14.69 -14.92 -16.71
N ARG A 441 -16.02 -15.03 -16.63
CA ARG A 441 -16.73 -16.23 -16.17
C ARG A 441 -16.44 -17.49 -17.00
N ASP A 442 -16.06 -17.34 -18.26
CA ASP A 442 -15.74 -18.44 -19.18
C ASP A 442 -14.24 -18.82 -19.14
N GLU A 443 -13.45 -18.20 -18.25
CA GLU A 443 -12.07 -18.59 -18.02
C GLU A 443 -12.01 -19.99 -17.39
N ARG A 444 -10.92 -20.72 -17.59
CA ARG A 444 -10.72 -21.98 -16.87
C ARG A 444 -10.40 -21.73 -15.41
N PRO A 445 -10.93 -22.55 -14.47
CA PRO A 445 -10.65 -22.36 -13.04
C PRO A 445 -9.16 -22.31 -12.70
N GLU A 446 -8.31 -23.08 -13.42
CA GLU A 446 -6.87 -23.10 -13.21
C GLU A 446 -6.20 -21.75 -13.62
N ALA A 447 -6.69 -21.12 -14.68
CA ALA A 447 -6.21 -19.81 -15.10
C ALA A 447 -6.72 -18.72 -14.14
N ALA A 448 -7.99 -18.79 -13.73
CA ALA A 448 -8.56 -17.90 -12.72
C ALA A 448 -7.84 -18.00 -11.36
N ALA A 449 -7.43 -19.20 -10.95
CA ALA A 449 -6.70 -19.40 -9.70
C ALA A 449 -5.34 -18.66 -9.66
N ARG A 450 -4.74 -18.36 -10.81
CA ARG A 450 -3.48 -17.59 -10.85
C ARG A 450 -3.64 -16.18 -10.31
N TYR A 451 -4.83 -15.55 -10.45
CA TYR A 451 -5.13 -14.25 -9.83
C TYR A 451 -5.06 -14.37 -8.30
N VAL A 452 -5.66 -15.42 -7.76
CA VAL A 452 -5.65 -15.69 -6.33
C VAL A 452 -4.24 -15.99 -5.83
N LEU A 453 -3.50 -16.88 -6.53
CA LEU A 453 -2.13 -17.25 -6.16
C LEU A 453 -1.17 -16.06 -6.20
N SER A 454 -1.32 -15.17 -7.18
CA SER A 454 -0.47 -13.97 -7.31
C SER A 454 -0.59 -13.02 -6.10
N THR A 455 -1.71 -13.07 -5.37
CA THR A 455 -1.98 -12.20 -4.23
C THR A 455 -2.04 -12.95 -2.89
N MET A 456 -1.66 -14.23 -2.86
CA MET A 456 -1.79 -15.11 -1.69
C MET A 456 -1.07 -14.60 -0.43
N PHE A 457 -0.02 -13.80 -0.58
CA PHE A 457 0.72 -13.19 0.53
C PHE A 457 0.09 -11.88 1.04
N SER A 458 -1.16 -11.61 0.72
CA SER A 458 -1.95 -10.47 1.19
C SER A 458 -3.37 -10.90 1.51
N THR A 459 -4.17 -10.03 2.10
CA THR A 459 -5.60 -10.26 2.25
C THR A 459 -6.27 -10.09 0.89
N ILE A 460 -7.01 -11.09 0.46
CA ILE A 460 -7.57 -11.15 -0.90
C ILE A 460 -8.91 -10.43 -0.94
N GLN A 461 -9.08 -9.55 -1.93
CA GLN A 461 -10.35 -8.92 -2.27
C GLN A 461 -10.89 -9.52 -3.57
N TYR A 462 -12.17 -9.90 -3.59
CA TYR A 462 -12.84 -10.44 -4.78
C TYR A 462 -13.85 -9.44 -5.31
N SER A 463 -13.93 -9.30 -6.63
CA SER A 463 -14.93 -8.46 -7.30
C SER A 463 -15.46 -9.12 -8.58
N VAL A 464 -15.82 -10.39 -8.49
CA VAL A 464 -16.50 -11.15 -9.55
C VAL A 464 -17.98 -11.31 -9.20
N MET A 465 -18.87 -11.34 -10.23
CA MET A 465 -20.30 -11.59 -10.00
C MET A 465 -20.57 -13.05 -9.66
N LEU A 466 -20.34 -13.46 -8.41
CA LEU A 466 -20.37 -14.84 -7.91
C LEU A 466 -21.65 -15.59 -8.31
N ARG A 467 -22.80 -14.91 -8.34
CA ARG A 467 -24.09 -15.50 -8.75
C ARG A 467 -24.09 -16.08 -10.15
N THR A 468 -23.27 -15.52 -11.03
CA THR A 468 -23.26 -15.88 -12.46
C THR A 468 -22.10 -16.80 -12.82
N TYR A 469 -21.21 -17.08 -11.87
CA TYR A 469 -20.03 -17.90 -12.11
C TYR A 469 -20.31 -19.40 -11.98
N PRO A 470 -19.65 -20.24 -12.81
CA PRO A 470 -19.75 -21.68 -12.71
C PRO A 470 -19.35 -22.23 -11.35
N GLU A 471 -19.95 -23.36 -10.94
CA GLU A 471 -19.62 -24.01 -9.66
C GLU A 471 -18.14 -24.42 -9.54
N SER A 472 -17.46 -24.69 -10.65
CA SER A 472 -16.02 -24.95 -10.67
C SER A 472 -15.21 -23.76 -10.14
N HIS A 473 -15.56 -22.51 -10.52
CA HIS A 473 -14.91 -21.31 -9.98
C HIS A 473 -15.21 -21.14 -8.50
N LYS A 474 -16.45 -21.36 -8.07
CA LYS A 474 -16.82 -21.26 -6.65
C LYS A 474 -16.07 -22.29 -5.79
N ARG A 475 -15.90 -23.52 -6.27
CA ARG A 475 -15.10 -24.54 -5.59
C ARG A 475 -13.62 -24.13 -5.49
N MET A 476 -13.05 -23.59 -6.58
CA MET A 476 -11.68 -23.08 -6.60
C MET A 476 -11.51 -21.92 -5.58
N ILE A 477 -12.42 -20.94 -5.59
CA ILE A 477 -12.42 -19.82 -4.63
C ILE A 477 -12.51 -20.36 -3.19
N ALA A 478 -13.45 -21.26 -2.92
CA ALA A 478 -13.63 -21.84 -1.58
C ALA A 478 -12.38 -22.57 -1.07
N HIS A 479 -11.69 -23.33 -1.94
CA HIS A 479 -10.43 -23.99 -1.59
C HIS A 479 -9.35 -22.97 -1.22
N TRP A 480 -9.08 -21.97 -2.07
CA TRP A 480 -8.01 -21.00 -1.81
C TRP A 480 -8.34 -20.06 -0.63
N LEU A 481 -9.62 -19.75 -0.39
CA LEU A 481 -10.06 -19.07 0.83
C LEU A 481 -9.80 -19.91 2.08
N LYS A 482 -10.05 -21.22 2.01
CA LYS A 482 -9.71 -22.13 3.11
C LYS A 482 -8.21 -22.19 3.32
N PHE A 483 -7.42 -22.34 2.25
CA PHE A 483 -5.96 -22.35 2.31
C PHE A 483 -5.42 -21.07 2.97
N SER A 484 -5.88 -19.91 2.53
CA SER A 484 -5.43 -18.62 3.08
C SER A 484 -5.76 -18.47 4.58
N ARG A 485 -6.87 -19.03 5.05
CA ARG A 485 -7.23 -19.03 6.48
C ARG A 485 -6.40 -20.04 7.30
N ASP A 486 -6.24 -21.25 6.79
CA ASP A 486 -5.50 -22.31 7.48
C ASP A 486 -4.01 -21.95 7.66
N HIS A 487 -3.46 -21.15 6.72
CA HIS A 487 -2.06 -20.74 6.68
C HIS A 487 -1.86 -19.24 6.96
N ARG A 488 -2.86 -18.56 7.52
CA ARG A 488 -2.87 -17.10 7.73
C ARG A 488 -1.63 -16.61 8.48
N ASP A 489 -1.25 -17.32 9.55
CA ASP A 489 -0.15 -16.88 10.41
C ASP A 489 1.19 -16.88 9.67
N ALA A 490 1.44 -17.85 8.79
CA ALA A 490 2.61 -17.82 7.93
C ALA A 490 2.48 -16.76 6.83
N LEU A 491 1.36 -16.76 6.10
CA LEU A 491 1.14 -15.90 4.93
C LEU A 491 1.14 -14.41 5.28
N LEU A 492 0.43 -13.99 6.34
CA LEU A 492 0.18 -12.58 6.64
C LEU A 492 1.03 -12.04 7.80
N HIS A 493 1.41 -12.90 8.75
CA HIS A 493 2.14 -12.49 9.97
C HIS A 493 3.56 -13.05 10.03
N GLY A 494 3.92 -14.01 9.18
CA GLY A 494 5.24 -14.60 9.09
C GLY A 494 6.29 -13.68 8.48
N SER A 495 7.55 -14.12 8.52
CA SER A 495 8.66 -13.49 7.82
C SER A 495 8.42 -13.58 6.32
N PHE A 496 8.23 -12.45 5.66
CA PHE A 496 7.93 -12.37 4.23
C PHE A 496 9.15 -11.94 3.42
N ARG A 497 9.48 -12.65 2.35
CA ARG A 497 10.60 -12.36 1.46
C ARG A 497 10.17 -12.47 -0.01
N PRO A 498 10.03 -11.36 -0.73
CA PRO A 498 9.90 -11.34 -2.18
C PRO A 498 11.28 -11.31 -2.83
N HIS A 499 11.47 -12.07 -3.92
CA HIS A 499 12.77 -12.26 -4.56
C HIS A 499 12.77 -11.74 -6.00
N HIS A 500 13.92 -11.18 -6.43
CA HIS A 500 14.16 -10.67 -7.77
C HIS A 500 13.21 -9.52 -8.13
N TYR A 501 13.37 -8.40 -7.44
CA TYR A 501 12.59 -7.17 -7.65
C TYR A 501 12.59 -6.71 -9.12
N GLU A 502 13.73 -6.82 -9.80
CA GLU A 502 13.92 -6.44 -11.20
C GLU A 502 13.01 -7.23 -12.16
N ALA A 503 12.60 -8.43 -11.78
CA ALA A 503 11.67 -9.30 -12.50
C ALA A 503 10.26 -9.31 -11.86
N PHE A 504 9.92 -8.32 -11.06
CA PHE A 504 8.65 -8.20 -10.37
C PHE A 504 8.28 -9.42 -9.52
N TYR A 505 9.27 -9.92 -8.78
CA TYR A 505 9.13 -11.03 -7.83
C TYR A 505 8.64 -12.32 -8.47
N PRO A 506 9.46 -13.00 -9.30
CA PRO A 506 9.15 -14.29 -9.91
C PRO A 506 8.83 -15.38 -8.89
N TRP A 507 9.28 -15.22 -7.66
CA TRP A 507 8.86 -16.02 -6.53
C TRP A 507 8.88 -15.21 -5.23
N MET A 508 8.06 -15.64 -4.28
CA MET A 508 7.96 -15.04 -2.95
C MET A 508 7.78 -16.12 -1.91
N GLU A 509 8.19 -15.85 -0.68
CA GLU A 509 7.99 -16.75 0.43
C GLU A 509 7.50 -16.05 1.69
N ALA A 510 6.79 -16.79 2.52
CA ALA A 510 6.49 -16.41 3.88
C ALA A 510 6.62 -17.62 4.80
N GLU A 511 7.16 -17.41 6.00
CA GLU A 511 7.38 -18.49 6.95
C GLU A 511 7.16 -18.07 8.40
N ASN A 512 6.80 -19.04 9.20
CA ASN A 512 6.79 -18.95 10.66
C ASN A 512 7.50 -20.19 11.26
N ALA A 513 7.37 -20.41 12.55
CA ALA A 513 7.98 -21.57 13.21
C ALA A 513 7.38 -22.92 12.73
N ALA A 514 6.13 -22.94 12.25
CA ALA A 514 5.40 -24.16 11.93
C ALA A 514 5.51 -24.58 10.46
N GLU A 515 5.66 -23.63 9.53
CA GLU A 515 5.57 -23.90 8.09
C GLU A 515 6.23 -22.81 7.25
N ARG A 516 6.50 -23.14 6.00
CA ARG A 516 6.99 -22.21 4.96
C ARG A 516 6.14 -22.36 3.70
N ILE A 517 5.75 -21.23 3.13
CA ILE A 517 4.93 -21.15 1.91
C ILE A 517 5.71 -20.39 0.86
N VAL A 518 5.84 -20.98 -0.31
CA VAL A 518 6.55 -20.42 -1.46
C VAL A 518 5.57 -20.30 -2.62
N GLY A 519 5.44 -19.11 -3.19
CA GLY A 519 4.71 -18.86 -4.43
C GLY A 519 5.67 -18.72 -5.61
N VAL A 520 5.47 -19.49 -6.68
CA VAL A 520 6.27 -19.44 -7.92
C VAL A 520 5.41 -18.92 -9.04
N TYR A 521 5.84 -17.85 -9.74
CA TYR A 521 5.02 -17.13 -10.71
C TYR A 521 5.58 -17.08 -12.13
N VAL A 522 6.86 -17.39 -12.29
CA VAL A 522 7.55 -17.40 -13.59
C VAL A 522 8.11 -18.80 -13.86
N GLY A 523 7.83 -19.35 -15.04
CA GLY A 523 8.34 -20.66 -15.46
C GLY A 523 9.87 -20.72 -15.44
N GLY A 524 10.41 -21.88 -15.08
CA GLY A 524 11.86 -22.07 -14.98
C GLY A 524 12.50 -21.55 -13.67
N THR A 525 11.76 -20.84 -12.82
CA THR A 525 12.27 -20.41 -11.51
C THR A 525 12.52 -21.62 -10.61
N VAL A 526 13.72 -21.71 -10.05
CA VAL A 526 14.11 -22.74 -9.07
C VAL A 526 13.93 -22.16 -7.66
N VAL A 527 13.17 -22.84 -6.81
CA VAL A 527 12.96 -22.41 -5.43
C VAL A 527 13.52 -23.42 -4.44
N PRO A 528 14.18 -22.96 -3.34
CA PRO A 528 14.69 -23.85 -2.32
C PRO A 528 13.57 -24.42 -1.46
N VAL A 529 13.68 -25.71 -1.08
CA VAL A 529 12.81 -26.37 -0.09
C VAL A 529 13.65 -27.13 0.93
N ASP A 530 13.26 -27.05 2.20
CA ASP A 530 13.88 -27.78 3.29
C ASP A 530 12.79 -28.41 4.19
N ALA A 531 12.42 -29.64 3.85
CA ALA A 531 11.40 -30.38 4.58
C ALA A 531 11.90 -30.93 5.94
N ALA A 532 13.22 -30.98 6.16
CA ALA A 532 13.77 -31.44 7.43
C ALA A 532 13.52 -30.40 8.56
N ALA A 533 13.46 -29.12 8.20
CA ALA A 533 13.22 -28.04 9.15
C ALA A 533 11.71 -27.90 9.50
N LYS A 534 10.84 -27.90 8.48
CA LYS A 534 9.38 -27.71 8.61
C LYS A 534 8.68 -28.08 7.30
N PRO A 535 7.35 -28.33 7.31
CA PRO A 535 6.57 -28.51 6.08
C PRO A 535 6.72 -27.29 5.14
N ASN A 536 6.94 -27.56 3.84
CA ASN A 536 6.99 -26.54 2.82
C ASN A 536 5.82 -26.70 1.85
N TYR A 537 5.14 -25.62 1.51
CA TYR A 537 4.11 -25.56 0.48
C TYR A 537 4.64 -24.77 -0.71
N VAL A 538 4.64 -25.37 -1.91
CA VAL A 538 5.09 -24.69 -3.15
C VAL A 538 3.88 -24.50 -4.06
N LEU A 539 3.41 -23.27 -4.16
CA LEU A 539 2.22 -22.87 -4.93
C LEU A 539 2.61 -22.57 -6.38
N ASN A 540 1.96 -23.22 -7.33
CA ASN A 540 2.26 -23.04 -8.75
C ASN A 540 1.41 -21.92 -9.37
N GLY A 541 1.90 -20.69 -9.37
CA GLY A 541 1.28 -19.54 -10.05
C GLY A 541 1.78 -19.32 -11.49
N THR A 542 2.59 -20.23 -12.07
CA THR A 542 3.26 -20.00 -13.36
C THR A 542 2.34 -20.13 -14.58
N GLY A 543 1.25 -20.85 -14.50
CA GLY A 543 0.40 -21.23 -15.63
C GLY A 543 0.92 -22.46 -16.41
N GLU A 544 2.04 -23.05 -15.99
CA GLU A 544 2.61 -24.27 -16.54
C GLU A 544 2.33 -25.47 -15.61
N GLY A 545 2.34 -26.68 -16.15
CA GLY A 545 2.18 -27.92 -15.38
C GLY A 545 3.49 -28.43 -14.76
N VAL A 546 4.41 -27.52 -14.39
CA VAL A 546 5.73 -27.88 -13.86
C VAL A 546 6.28 -26.80 -12.94
N VAL A 547 6.98 -27.21 -11.87
CA VAL A 547 7.83 -26.36 -11.03
C VAL A 547 9.20 -26.99 -10.83
N PHE A 548 10.19 -26.16 -10.49
CA PHE A 548 11.55 -26.59 -10.17
C PHE A 548 11.84 -26.28 -8.70
N VAL A 549 12.28 -27.30 -7.96
CA VAL A 549 12.65 -27.17 -6.56
C VAL A 549 14.06 -27.67 -6.32
N ASP A 550 14.85 -26.94 -5.52
CA ASP A 550 16.14 -27.39 -5.01
C ASP A 550 15.94 -27.88 -3.57
N SER A 551 15.94 -29.19 -3.39
CA SER A 551 15.65 -29.82 -2.10
C SER A 551 16.93 -30.01 -1.29
N ALA A 552 16.97 -29.47 -0.07
CA ALA A 552 18.12 -29.60 0.83
C ALA A 552 18.40 -31.07 1.22
N THR A 553 17.36 -31.89 1.29
CA THR A 553 17.40 -33.31 1.63
C THR A 553 16.49 -34.12 0.71
N ALA A 554 16.62 -35.45 0.70
CA ALA A 554 15.60 -36.29 0.09
C ALA A 554 14.28 -36.15 0.88
N ALA A 555 13.17 -36.01 0.17
CA ALA A 555 11.85 -35.76 0.77
C ALA A 555 10.73 -36.38 -0.08
N THR A 556 9.52 -36.43 0.47
CA THR A 556 8.32 -36.78 -0.28
C THR A 556 7.40 -35.59 -0.37
N ALA A 557 6.80 -35.35 -1.53
CA ALA A 557 5.82 -34.30 -1.73
C ALA A 557 4.48 -34.91 -2.16
N GLU A 558 3.42 -34.46 -1.51
CA GLU A 558 2.04 -34.67 -1.96
C GLU A 558 1.73 -33.61 -3.02
N VAL A 559 1.14 -34.02 -4.14
CA VAL A 559 0.72 -33.14 -5.23
C VAL A 559 -0.79 -32.93 -5.11
N LEU A 560 -1.22 -31.67 -5.10
CA LEU A 560 -2.62 -31.29 -5.02
C LEU A 560 -2.99 -30.40 -6.22
N ASP A 561 -4.24 -30.50 -6.68
CA ASP A 561 -4.76 -29.66 -7.76
C ASP A 561 -5.25 -28.29 -7.25
N THR A 562 -5.78 -27.46 -8.14
CA THR A 562 -6.30 -26.11 -7.83
C THR A 562 -7.56 -26.13 -6.94
N PHE A 563 -8.17 -27.29 -6.75
CA PHE A 563 -9.32 -27.49 -5.86
C PHE A 563 -8.92 -28.14 -4.50
N GLY A 564 -7.61 -28.41 -4.31
CA GLY A 564 -7.08 -29.08 -3.15
C GLY A 564 -7.28 -30.59 -3.14
N ALA A 565 -7.68 -31.19 -4.26
CA ALA A 565 -7.81 -32.63 -4.37
C ALA A 565 -6.44 -33.27 -4.62
N PRO A 566 -6.14 -34.45 -4.00
CA PRO A 566 -4.89 -35.16 -4.26
C PRO A 566 -4.77 -35.54 -5.73
N ALA A 567 -3.63 -35.20 -6.36
CA ALA A 567 -3.30 -35.50 -7.76
C ALA A 567 -2.11 -36.45 -7.88
N GLY A 568 -1.54 -36.90 -6.75
CA GLY A 568 -0.43 -37.86 -6.70
C GLY A 568 0.58 -37.56 -5.61
N SER A 569 1.72 -38.22 -5.69
CA SER A 569 2.88 -37.96 -4.84
C SER A 569 4.16 -38.10 -5.66
N VAL A 570 5.23 -37.41 -5.22
CA VAL A 570 6.54 -37.44 -5.87
C VAL A 570 7.65 -37.55 -4.82
N SER A 571 8.67 -38.34 -5.12
CA SER A 571 9.89 -38.37 -4.33
C SER A 571 10.86 -37.32 -4.88
N LEU A 572 11.34 -36.45 -4.00
CA LEU A 572 12.38 -35.47 -4.30
C LEU A 572 13.75 -36.02 -3.90
N ALA A 573 14.70 -35.98 -4.81
CA ALA A 573 16.09 -36.22 -4.47
C ALA A 573 16.70 -34.93 -3.85
N LYS A 574 17.79 -35.05 -3.11
CA LYS A 574 18.61 -33.91 -2.73
C LYS A 574 19.13 -33.21 -3.99
N GLY A 575 18.99 -31.86 -4.02
CA GLY A 575 19.38 -31.04 -5.17
C GLY A 575 18.18 -30.69 -6.06
N LEU A 576 18.46 -30.40 -7.33
CA LEU A 576 17.47 -29.92 -8.29
C LEU A 576 16.48 -31.02 -8.72
N ASN A 577 15.21 -30.73 -8.62
CA ASN A 577 14.12 -31.59 -9.06
C ASN A 577 13.17 -30.80 -9.99
N LYS A 578 12.78 -31.44 -11.11
CA LYS A 578 11.69 -31.02 -11.96
C LYS A 578 10.45 -31.79 -11.55
N VAL A 579 9.43 -31.08 -11.09
CA VAL A 579 8.17 -31.68 -10.61
C VAL A 579 7.02 -31.33 -11.53
N VAL A 580 6.34 -32.35 -12.04
CA VAL A 580 5.10 -32.21 -12.82
C VAL A 580 3.93 -32.16 -11.84
N LEU A 581 3.08 -31.14 -11.96
CA LEU A 581 1.88 -30.97 -11.15
C LEU A 581 0.78 -30.24 -11.94
N PRO A 582 -0.48 -30.31 -11.53
CA PRO A 582 -1.55 -29.56 -12.17
C PRO A 582 -1.27 -28.05 -12.22
N VAL A 583 -1.71 -27.39 -13.28
CA VAL A 583 -1.67 -25.93 -13.37
C VAL A 583 -2.42 -25.34 -12.19
N SER A 584 -1.83 -24.33 -11.55
CA SER A 584 -2.34 -23.71 -10.30
C SER A 584 -2.59 -24.70 -9.16
N GLY A 585 -1.95 -25.87 -9.20
CA GLY A 585 -1.87 -26.78 -8.07
C GLY A 585 -0.72 -26.42 -7.14
N TYR A 586 -0.43 -27.28 -6.16
CA TYR A 586 0.66 -27.04 -5.23
C TYR A 586 1.28 -28.35 -4.70
N LEU A 587 2.49 -28.21 -4.19
CA LEU A 587 3.19 -29.29 -3.49
C LEU A 587 3.10 -29.06 -1.99
N LYS A 588 2.93 -30.15 -1.24
CA LYS A 588 3.15 -30.20 0.21
C LYS A 588 4.32 -31.13 0.47
N VAL A 589 5.50 -30.55 0.75
CA VAL A 589 6.76 -31.26 0.97
C VAL A 589 6.94 -31.51 2.46
N ARG A 590 7.21 -32.81 2.80
CA ARG A 590 7.42 -33.28 4.17
C ARG A 590 8.67 -34.12 4.31
#